data_72d6aa5a03329c970144e1e6dd087a68
#
_entry.id   72d6aa5a03329c970144e1e6dd087a68
#
_cell.length_a   1.000
_cell.length_b   1.000
_cell.length_c   1.000
_cell.angle_alpha   90.00
_cell.angle_beta   90.00
_cell.angle_gamma   90.00
#
_symmetry.space_group_name_H-M   'P 1'
#
loop_
_entity.id
_entity.type
_entity.pdbx_description
1 polymer ?
#
loop_
_entity_poly.entity_id
_entity_poly.type
_entity_poly.pdbx_seq_one_letter_code
_entity_poly.pdbx_strand_id
1 'polypeptide(L)'
;SVDDLLASMDRGGVDRSVVMGMGWTDPNIAIEANDYIIQAVSDNPGRLTGFCSVNPVWGEKAFVEAKRCLTAGLSGIGELHADTQGFDITDVAMMAPIMELARSDGWPVLIHASEPVGHRYPGKGSTTPDKLYRFIQNFPGNPIICAHWGGGLPFYSLMPEVKESLKNVYFDSAASPFLYRPEVFSTVAELAGDGKVFFASDYPLMDISRPLEQARSAGLAPDVEAKLLSGNAAKLFRL
;
A
#
# COMPACT_ATOMS: atom_id res chain seq x y z
N SER A 1 2.05 15.81 11.58
CA SER A 1 2.72 15.17 12.73
C SER A 1 1.98 13.88 13.11
N VAL A 2 2.59 13.06 13.96
CA VAL A 2 1.94 11.86 14.53
C VAL A 2 0.72 12.26 15.35
N ASP A 3 0.80 13.34 16.13
CA ASP A 3 -0.32 13.80 16.94
C ASP A 3 -1.53 14.21 16.10
N ASP A 4 -1.32 14.85 14.95
CA ASP A 4 -2.39 15.21 14.01
C ASP A 4 -3.04 13.95 13.43
N LEU A 5 -2.24 12.93 13.09
CA LEU A 5 -2.74 11.65 12.61
C LEU A 5 -3.58 10.95 13.69
N LEU A 6 -3.06 10.83 14.91
CA LEU A 6 -3.77 10.20 16.03
C LEU A 6 -5.10 10.93 16.32
N ALA A 7 -5.08 12.25 16.30
CA ALA A 7 -6.30 13.04 16.45
C ALA A 7 -7.31 12.81 15.30
N SER A 8 -6.83 12.65 14.06
CA SER A 8 -7.70 12.30 12.92
C SER A 8 -8.24 10.87 13.03
N MET A 9 -7.43 9.92 13.48
CA MET A 9 -7.85 8.55 13.78
C MET A 9 -8.96 8.52 14.85
N ASP A 10 -8.77 9.26 15.95
CA ASP A 10 -9.74 9.32 17.04
C ASP A 10 -11.08 9.92 16.58
N ARG A 11 -11.05 10.99 15.77
CA ARG A 11 -12.26 11.56 15.16
C ARG A 11 -12.96 10.58 14.20
N GLY A 12 -12.19 9.80 13.45
CA GLY A 12 -12.71 8.81 12.50
C GLY A 12 -13.12 7.48 13.14
N GLY A 13 -12.83 7.25 14.43
CA GLY A 13 -13.03 5.96 15.10
C GLY A 13 -12.10 4.87 14.54
N VAL A 14 -10.87 5.24 14.19
CA VAL A 14 -9.85 4.31 13.67
C VAL A 14 -8.90 3.92 14.79
N ASP A 15 -8.89 2.64 15.12
CA ASP A 15 -8.08 2.10 16.22
C ASP A 15 -6.60 2.02 15.85
N ARG A 16 -6.29 1.59 14.62
CA ARG A 16 -4.93 1.36 14.13
C ARG A 16 -4.73 1.89 12.72
N SER A 17 -3.52 2.37 12.43
CA SER A 17 -3.11 2.79 11.09
C SER A 17 -1.76 2.21 10.71
N VAL A 18 -1.61 1.87 9.43
CA VAL A 18 -0.30 1.64 8.81
C VAL A 18 0.20 2.98 8.27
N VAL A 19 1.38 3.38 8.71
CA VAL A 19 2.02 4.64 8.34
C VAL A 19 3.31 4.39 7.56
N MET A 20 3.60 5.25 6.60
CA MET A 20 4.75 5.10 5.73
C MET A 20 5.26 6.45 5.25
N GLY A 21 6.51 6.48 4.81
CA GLY A 21 7.08 7.63 4.13
C GLY A 21 6.59 7.72 2.68
N MET A 22 6.96 8.82 2.04
CA MET A 22 6.73 9.03 0.61
C MET A 22 7.87 8.42 -0.22
N GLY A 23 7.75 8.46 -1.54
CA GLY A 23 8.77 8.04 -2.48
C GLY A 23 10.00 8.98 -2.50
N TRP A 24 10.85 8.93 -1.46
CA TRP A 24 12.02 9.77 -1.31
C TRP A 24 13.08 9.49 -2.39
N THR A 25 13.70 10.55 -2.91
CA THR A 25 14.82 10.48 -3.85
C THR A 25 16.18 10.69 -3.17
N ASP A 26 16.21 11.38 -2.02
CA ASP A 26 17.42 11.58 -1.21
C ASP A 26 17.46 10.52 -0.09
N PRO A 27 18.56 9.71 -0.01
CA PRO A 27 18.67 8.66 0.99
C PRO A 27 18.75 9.18 2.44
N ASN A 28 19.28 10.40 2.66
CA ASN A 28 19.36 10.95 4.01
C ASN A 28 17.97 11.35 4.51
N ILE A 29 17.17 11.98 3.65
CA ILE A 29 15.78 12.32 3.99
C ILE A 29 14.97 11.05 4.25
N ALA A 30 15.18 9.98 3.47
CA ALA A 30 14.52 8.71 3.71
C ALA A 30 14.88 8.10 5.06
N ILE A 31 16.16 8.13 5.44
CA ILE A 31 16.63 7.64 6.75
C ILE A 31 15.98 8.43 7.88
N GLU A 32 15.98 9.76 7.80
CA GLU A 32 15.33 10.63 8.81
C GLU A 32 13.83 10.34 8.91
N ALA A 33 13.15 10.15 7.78
CA ALA A 33 11.73 9.81 7.75
C ALA A 33 11.46 8.41 8.33
N ASN A 34 12.31 7.44 8.03
CA ASN A 34 12.21 6.10 8.59
C ASN A 34 12.46 6.11 10.10
N ASP A 35 13.44 6.85 10.60
CA ASP A 35 13.71 7.01 12.03
C ASP A 35 12.51 7.65 12.75
N TYR A 36 11.90 8.65 12.14
CA TYR A 36 10.65 9.25 12.65
C TYR A 36 9.51 8.22 12.73
N ILE A 37 9.34 7.38 11.71
CA ILE A 37 8.29 6.34 11.71
C ILE A 37 8.61 5.25 12.76
N ILE A 38 9.85 4.81 12.88
CA ILE A 38 10.29 3.83 13.90
C ILE A 38 9.95 4.37 15.30
N GLN A 39 10.31 5.64 15.57
CA GLN A 39 10.00 6.27 16.86
C GLN A 39 8.49 6.39 17.07
N ALA A 40 7.74 6.83 16.06
CA ALA A 40 6.29 6.97 16.14
C ALA A 40 5.58 5.65 16.47
N VAL A 41 6.02 4.55 15.84
CA VAL A 41 5.49 3.20 16.13
C VAL A 41 5.86 2.75 17.53
N SER A 42 7.10 2.97 17.95
CA SER A 42 7.57 2.63 19.30
C SER A 42 6.80 3.36 20.40
N ASP A 43 6.51 4.64 20.18
CA ASP A 43 5.80 5.49 21.15
C ASP A 43 4.27 5.22 21.18
N ASN A 44 3.74 4.62 20.12
CA ASN A 44 2.31 4.37 19.97
C ASN A 44 2.01 2.87 19.69
N PRO A 45 2.42 1.96 20.57
CA PRO A 45 2.22 0.53 20.39
C PRO A 45 0.72 0.20 20.36
N GLY A 46 0.32 -0.59 19.37
CA GLY A 46 -1.10 -0.94 19.18
C GLY A 46 -1.94 0.11 18.45
N ARG A 47 -1.40 1.32 18.18
CA ARG A 47 -2.04 2.34 17.35
C ARG A 47 -1.41 2.44 15.96
N LEU A 48 -0.09 2.35 15.88
CA LEU A 48 0.65 2.51 14.65
C LEU A 48 1.44 1.25 14.28
N THR A 49 1.45 0.95 12.98
CA THR A 49 2.31 -0.03 12.32
C THR A 49 3.04 0.71 11.21
N GLY A 50 4.34 0.51 11.05
CA GLY A 50 5.14 1.29 10.12
C GLY A 50 5.66 0.49 8.94
N PHE A 51 5.75 1.13 7.77
CA PHE A 51 6.52 0.65 6.62
C PHE A 51 7.72 1.54 6.39
N CYS A 52 8.83 0.97 5.93
CA CYS A 52 10.01 1.73 5.58
C CYS A 52 9.96 2.23 4.13
N SER A 53 10.42 3.46 3.94
CA SER A 53 10.56 4.07 2.62
C SER A 53 12.01 3.95 2.15
N VAL A 54 12.22 3.31 1.01
CA VAL A 54 13.53 3.18 0.36
C VAL A 54 13.38 3.41 -1.14
N ASN A 55 14.48 3.68 -1.84
CA ASN A 55 14.47 3.76 -3.30
C ASN A 55 15.35 2.65 -3.89
N PRO A 56 14.80 1.73 -4.69
CA PRO A 56 15.56 0.65 -5.32
C PRO A 56 16.79 1.10 -6.11
N VAL A 57 16.77 2.34 -6.67
CA VAL A 57 17.91 2.94 -7.40
C VAL A 57 19.18 3.01 -6.53
N TRP A 58 19.06 3.05 -5.22
CA TRP A 58 20.24 3.11 -4.32
C TRP A 58 20.95 1.75 -4.17
N GLY A 59 20.44 0.68 -4.77
CA GLY A 59 21.04 -0.65 -4.75
C GLY A 59 21.27 -1.17 -3.34
N GLU A 60 22.53 -1.51 -3.01
CA GLU A 60 22.88 -2.05 -1.69
C GLU A 60 22.47 -1.13 -0.52
N LYS A 61 22.52 0.19 -0.70
CA LYS A 61 22.08 1.12 0.35
C LYS A 61 20.58 0.99 0.65
N ALA A 62 19.75 0.75 -0.38
CA ALA A 62 18.33 0.51 -0.19
C ALA A 62 18.07 -0.78 0.58
N PHE A 63 18.80 -1.85 0.26
CA PHE A 63 18.73 -3.13 0.98
C PHE A 63 19.13 -2.99 2.46
N VAL A 64 20.27 -2.35 2.72
CA VAL A 64 20.77 -2.14 4.09
C VAL A 64 19.78 -1.34 4.92
N GLU A 65 19.24 -0.26 4.36
CA GLU A 65 18.25 0.58 5.05
C GLU A 65 16.93 -0.16 5.29
N ALA A 66 16.40 -0.86 4.29
CA ALA A 66 15.19 -1.66 4.46
C ALA A 66 15.38 -2.72 5.56
N LYS A 67 16.50 -3.44 5.55
CA LYS A 67 16.83 -4.43 6.57
C LYS A 67 16.94 -3.80 7.97
N ARG A 68 17.58 -2.62 8.09
CA ARG A 68 17.66 -1.86 9.34
C ARG A 68 16.27 -1.55 9.90
N CYS A 69 15.40 -1.01 9.07
CA CYS A 69 14.05 -0.63 9.44
C CYS A 69 13.20 -1.82 9.88
N LEU A 70 13.22 -2.93 9.13
CA LEU A 70 12.51 -4.15 9.48
C LEU A 70 13.03 -4.74 10.80
N THR A 71 14.35 -4.70 11.02
CA THR A 71 14.95 -5.13 12.29
C THR A 71 14.55 -4.22 13.46
N ALA A 72 14.30 -2.93 13.20
CA ALA A 72 13.83 -1.96 14.17
C ALA A 72 12.32 -2.04 14.46
N GLY A 73 11.61 -2.99 13.85
CA GLY A 73 10.19 -3.26 14.14
C GLY A 73 9.19 -2.74 13.10
N LEU A 74 9.65 -2.21 11.97
CA LEU A 74 8.74 -1.90 10.88
C LEU A 74 8.25 -3.20 10.19
N SER A 75 7.06 -3.18 9.62
CA SER A 75 6.31 -4.36 9.21
C SER A 75 6.09 -4.47 7.69
N GLY A 76 6.80 -3.68 6.89
CA GLY A 76 6.70 -3.70 5.43
C GLY A 76 7.58 -2.65 4.76
N ILE A 77 7.55 -2.63 3.44
CA ILE A 77 8.34 -1.73 2.61
C ILE A 77 7.40 -0.97 1.68
N GLY A 78 7.52 0.35 1.63
CA GLY A 78 6.71 1.23 0.76
C GLY A 78 6.38 2.57 1.46
N GLU A 79 5.71 3.43 0.77
CA GLU A 79 5.21 3.29 -0.60
C GLU A 79 6.36 3.47 -1.59
N LEU A 80 6.52 2.51 -2.52
CA LEU A 80 7.46 2.64 -3.63
C LEU A 80 6.75 3.35 -4.80
N HIS A 81 7.22 4.53 -5.16
CA HIS A 81 6.62 5.38 -6.18
C HIS A 81 7.57 5.54 -7.37
N ALA A 82 7.48 4.62 -8.34
CA ALA A 82 8.43 4.48 -9.43
C ALA A 82 8.70 5.78 -10.22
N ASP A 83 7.65 6.52 -10.57
CA ASP A 83 7.80 7.75 -11.34
C ASP A 83 8.53 8.86 -10.55
N THR A 84 8.22 9.03 -9.27
CA THR A 84 8.90 10.02 -8.42
C THR A 84 10.34 9.62 -8.11
N GLN A 85 10.56 8.33 -7.87
CA GLN A 85 11.86 7.79 -7.45
C GLN A 85 12.78 7.44 -8.63
N GLY A 86 12.27 7.48 -9.87
CA GLY A 86 13.08 7.33 -11.08
C GLY A 86 13.49 5.89 -11.40
N PHE A 87 12.63 4.91 -11.14
CA PHE A 87 12.89 3.52 -11.47
C PHE A 87 11.74 2.87 -12.26
N ASP A 88 11.98 1.68 -12.81
CA ASP A 88 10.95 0.86 -13.44
C ASP A 88 10.69 -0.38 -12.58
N ILE A 89 9.45 -0.57 -12.12
CA ILE A 89 9.05 -1.73 -11.32
C ILE A 89 9.24 -3.05 -12.07
N THR A 90 9.30 -3.02 -13.40
CA THR A 90 9.49 -4.22 -14.23
C THR A 90 10.96 -4.61 -14.41
N ASP A 91 11.90 -3.78 -13.94
CA ASP A 91 13.33 -4.12 -13.90
C ASP A 91 13.59 -5.10 -12.75
N VAL A 92 13.65 -6.39 -13.11
CA VAL A 92 13.84 -7.49 -12.16
C VAL A 92 15.15 -7.36 -11.39
N ALA A 93 16.24 -6.96 -12.05
CA ALA A 93 17.54 -6.87 -11.40
C ALA A 93 17.57 -5.76 -10.35
N MET A 94 16.92 -4.64 -10.61
CA MET A 94 16.80 -3.53 -9.67
C MET A 94 15.90 -3.86 -8.48
N MET A 95 14.76 -4.52 -8.73
CA MET A 95 13.78 -4.84 -7.69
C MET A 95 14.15 -6.05 -6.83
N ALA A 96 14.91 -7.01 -7.38
CA ALA A 96 15.18 -8.29 -6.72
C ALA A 96 15.74 -8.16 -5.30
N PRO A 97 16.72 -7.31 -4.97
CA PRO A 97 17.28 -7.23 -3.61
C PRO A 97 16.20 -6.91 -2.55
N ILE A 98 15.31 -5.96 -2.85
CA ILE A 98 14.23 -5.56 -1.94
C ILE A 98 13.14 -6.64 -1.87
N MET A 99 12.78 -7.22 -3.03
CA MET A 99 11.75 -8.26 -3.08
C MET A 99 12.19 -9.56 -2.43
N GLU A 100 13.45 -9.96 -2.54
CA GLU A 100 14.01 -11.12 -1.85
C GLU A 100 14.07 -10.91 -0.33
N LEU A 101 14.49 -9.73 0.12
CA LEU A 101 14.45 -9.36 1.53
C LEU A 101 13.01 -9.45 2.07
N ALA A 102 12.06 -8.85 1.38
CA ALA A 102 10.66 -8.87 1.79
C ALA A 102 10.08 -10.30 1.83
N ARG A 103 10.45 -11.13 0.86
CA ARG A 103 9.97 -12.52 0.76
C ARG A 103 10.48 -13.41 1.89
N SER A 104 11.70 -13.20 2.39
CA SER A 104 12.32 -14.08 3.40
C SER A 104 11.48 -14.24 4.67
N ASP A 105 10.82 -13.17 5.09
CA ASP A 105 10.00 -13.12 6.31
C ASP A 105 8.52 -12.81 6.04
N GLY A 106 8.14 -12.72 4.77
CA GLY A 106 6.77 -12.45 4.33
C GLY A 106 6.34 -11.00 4.55
N TRP A 107 7.28 -10.04 4.50
CA TRP A 107 6.97 -8.62 4.59
C TRP A 107 6.22 -8.14 3.34
N PRO A 108 5.11 -7.41 3.48
CA PRO A 108 4.42 -6.82 2.33
C PRO A 108 5.23 -5.69 1.72
N VAL A 109 5.12 -5.57 0.38
CA VAL A 109 5.67 -4.45 -0.38
C VAL A 109 4.52 -3.68 -1.00
N LEU A 110 4.43 -2.38 -0.69
CA LEU A 110 3.39 -1.49 -1.20
C LEU A 110 3.94 -0.68 -2.37
N ILE A 111 3.23 -0.74 -3.49
CA ILE A 111 3.59 -0.09 -4.75
C ILE A 111 2.52 0.93 -5.12
N HIS A 112 2.94 2.17 -5.38
CA HIS A 112 2.08 3.18 -5.97
C HIS A 112 1.55 2.72 -7.33
N ALA A 113 0.27 2.95 -7.57
CA ALA A 113 -0.38 2.60 -8.83
C ALA A 113 -1.19 3.78 -9.39
N SER A 114 -1.34 3.81 -10.70
CA SER A 114 -2.13 4.85 -11.38
C SER A 114 -2.98 4.27 -12.49
N GLU A 115 -4.15 4.86 -12.70
CA GLU A 115 -5.03 4.51 -13.81
C GLU A 115 -4.43 4.95 -15.15
N PRO A 116 -4.51 4.11 -16.21
CA PRO A 116 -4.04 4.46 -17.55
C PRO A 116 -4.96 5.49 -18.23
N VAL A 117 -6.14 5.72 -17.68
CA VAL A 117 -7.22 6.60 -18.19
C VAL A 117 -7.69 7.57 -17.11
N GLY A 118 -8.66 8.40 -17.41
CA GLY A 118 -9.24 9.36 -16.47
C GLY A 118 -8.47 10.70 -16.43
N HIS A 119 -8.86 11.56 -15.48
CA HIS A 119 -8.28 12.89 -15.38
C HIS A 119 -6.82 12.87 -14.91
N ARG A 120 -6.11 13.96 -15.16
CA ARG A 120 -4.76 14.17 -14.64
C ARG A 120 -4.83 14.78 -13.25
N TYR A 121 -3.94 14.33 -12.35
CA TYR A 121 -3.78 14.86 -11.00
C TYR A 121 -2.30 14.82 -10.58
N PRO A 122 -1.87 15.64 -9.63
CA PRO A 122 -0.52 15.55 -9.06
C PRO A 122 -0.29 14.15 -8.46
N GLY A 123 0.84 13.53 -8.79
CA GLY A 123 1.16 12.16 -8.36
C GLY A 123 0.68 11.06 -9.32
N LYS A 124 -0.15 11.36 -10.33
CA LYS A 124 -0.51 10.37 -11.35
C LYS A 124 0.73 9.97 -12.15
N GLY A 125 1.14 8.72 -11.96
CA GLY A 125 2.33 8.15 -12.58
C GLY A 125 2.03 7.24 -13.78
N SER A 126 3.03 6.45 -14.13
CA SER A 126 3.01 5.49 -15.23
C SER A 126 3.00 4.03 -14.78
N THR A 127 2.86 3.78 -13.46
CA THR A 127 2.72 2.44 -12.89
C THR A 127 1.28 1.97 -13.07
N THR A 128 0.97 1.57 -14.29
CA THR A 128 -0.35 1.15 -14.76
C THR A 128 -0.57 -0.36 -14.59
N PRO A 129 -1.80 -0.88 -14.72
CA PRO A 129 -2.12 -2.29 -14.55
C PRO A 129 -1.23 -3.28 -15.31
N ASP A 130 -0.79 -2.96 -16.51
CA ASP A 130 0.10 -3.81 -17.32
C ASP A 130 1.50 -3.93 -16.70
N LYS A 131 2.06 -2.83 -16.17
CA LYS A 131 3.35 -2.84 -15.46
C LYS A 131 3.24 -3.57 -14.12
N LEU A 132 2.17 -3.30 -13.36
CA LEU A 132 1.89 -4.03 -12.11
C LEU A 132 1.76 -5.53 -12.36
N TYR A 133 1.03 -5.93 -13.39
CA TYR A 133 0.86 -7.33 -13.74
C TYR A 133 2.21 -8.01 -14.03
N ARG A 134 3.08 -7.38 -14.81
CA ARG A 134 4.44 -7.89 -15.05
C ARG A 134 5.28 -7.97 -13.76
N PHE A 135 5.21 -6.94 -12.93
CA PHE A 135 5.90 -6.92 -11.64
C PHE A 135 5.45 -8.08 -10.74
N ILE A 136 4.15 -8.31 -10.64
CA ILE A 136 3.56 -9.41 -9.88
C ILE A 136 4.02 -10.76 -10.40
N GLN A 137 4.05 -10.94 -11.72
CA GLN A 137 4.55 -12.17 -12.36
C GLN A 137 6.05 -12.41 -12.09
N ASN A 138 6.84 -11.35 -11.97
CA ASN A 138 8.26 -11.45 -11.64
C ASN A 138 8.50 -11.87 -10.18
N PHE A 139 7.55 -11.55 -9.27
CA PHE A 139 7.69 -11.77 -7.82
C PHE A 139 6.47 -12.46 -7.21
N PRO A 140 6.07 -13.65 -7.70
CA PRO A 140 4.79 -14.28 -7.34
C PRO A 140 4.70 -14.76 -5.89
N GLY A 141 5.86 -14.89 -5.22
CA GLY A 141 5.93 -15.32 -3.81
C GLY A 141 5.83 -14.19 -2.78
N ASN A 142 5.79 -12.94 -3.22
CA ASN A 142 5.74 -11.79 -2.33
C ASN A 142 4.30 -11.37 -2.02
N PRO A 143 3.98 -10.99 -0.77
CA PRO A 143 2.78 -10.21 -0.50
C PRO A 143 2.96 -8.81 -1.10
N ILE A 144 2.15 -8.46 -2.09
CA ILE A 144 2.21 -7.16 -2.78
C ILE A 144 0.92 -6.41 -2.52
N ILE A 145 1.02 -5.16 -2.08
CA ILE A 145 -0.11 -4.24 -1.96
C ILE A 145 -0.02 -3.23 -3.10
N CYS A 146 -1.04 -3.17 -3.93
CA CYS A 146 -1.16 -2.18 -5.00
C CYS A 146 -2.02 -1.03 -4.50
N ALA A 147 -1.43 0.15 -4.30
CA ALA A 147 -2.12 1.33 -3.85
C ALA A 147 -3.20 1.79 -4.86
N HIS A 148 -4.16 2.57 -4.38
CA HIS A 148 -5.17 3.23 -5.23
C HIS A 148 -5.90 2.25 -6.16
N TRP A 149 -6.41 1.15 -5.60
CA TRP A 149 -7.08 0.10 -6.36
C TRP A 149 -6.22 -0.54 -7.46
N GLY A 150 -4.88 -0.49 -7.31
CA GLY A 150 -3.95 -0.99 -8.32
C GLY A 150 -4.12 -0.33 -9.69
N GLY A 151 -4.55 0.94 -9.73
CA GLY A 151 -4.86 1.65 -10.97
C GLY A 151 -5.94 0.97 -11.83
N GLY A 152 -6.78 0.11 -11.22
CA GLY A 152 -7.81 -0.65 -11.91
C GLY A 152 -7.42 -2.09 -12.28
N LEU A 153 -6.27 -2.58 -11.84
CA LEU A 153 -5.87 -3.99 -12.09
C LEU A 153 -6.91 -5.03 -11.64
N PRO A 154 -7.65 -4.87 -10.52
CA PRO A 154 -8.67 -5.84 -10.11
C PRO A 154 -9.76 -6.07 -11.13
N PHE A 155 -10.08 -5.10 -11.99
CA PHE A 155 -11.11 -5.26 -13.03
C PHE A 155 -10.76 -6.31 -14.08
N TYR A 156 -9.48 -6.65 -14.21
CA TYR A 156 -9.01 -7.73 -15.09
C TYR A 156 -9.08 -9.12 -14.43
N SER A 157 -9.55 -9.25 -13.18
CA SER A 157 -9.65 -10.55 -12.49
C SER A 157 -10.69 -11.51 -13.11
N LEU A 158 -11.50 -11.05 -14.05
CA LEU A 158 -12.32 -11.93 -14.88
C LEU A 158 -11.50 -12.76 -15.90
N MET A 159 -10.24 -12.38 -16.13
CA MET A 159 -9.29 -13.17 -16.91
C MET A 159 -8.65 -14.21 -15.96
N PRO A 160 -8.80 -15.53 -16.19
CA PRO A 160 -8.32 -16.56 -15.27
C PRO A 160 -6.83 -16.49 -14.94
N GLU A 161 -5.99 -16.15 -15.92
CA GLU A 161 -4.54 -16.00 -15.77
C GLU A 161 -4.17 -14.78 -14.92
N VAL A 162 -4.94 -13.70 -15.01
CA VAL A 162 -4.74 -12.52 -14.15
C VAL A 162 -5.14 -12.87 -12.72
N LYS A 163 -6.31 -13.47 -12.52
CA LYS A 163 -6.78 -13.88 -11.19
C LYS A 163 -5.81 -14.83 -10.50
N GLU A 164 -5.24 -15.77 -11.23
CA GLU A 164 -4.21 -16.68 -10.70
C GLU A 164 -2.97 -15.93 -10.21
N SER A 165 -2.50 -14.93 -10.97
CA SER A 165 -1.35 -14.10 -10.61
C SER A 165 -1.60 -13.24 -9.38
N LEU A 166 -2.86 -12.92 -9.06
CA LEU A 166 -3.22 -12.06 -7.93
C LEU A 166 -3.35 -12.81 -6.58
N LYS A 167 -2.93 -14.06 -6.47
CA LYS A 167 -3.06 -14.86 -5.23
C LYS A 167 -2.45 -14.21 -4.00
N ASN A 168 -1.29 -13.58 -4.14
CA ASN A 168 -0.58 -12.89 -3.05
C ASN A 168 -0.66 -11.36 -3.17
N VAL A 169 -1.64 -10.85 -3.92
CA VAL A 169 -1.81 -9.43 -4.18
C VAL A 169 -3.01 -8.89 -3.43
N TYR A 170 -2.87 -7.68 -2.92
CA TYR A 170 -3.87 -6.92 -2.19
C TYR A 170 -4.02 -5.54 -2.81
N PHE A 171 -5.16 -4.90 -2.56
CA PHE A 171 -5.48 -3.57 -3.08
C PHE A 171 -5.94 -2.69 -1.94
N ASP A 172 -5.47 -1.46 -1.89
CA ASP A 172 -5.98 -0.49 -0.94
C ASP A 172 -6.89 0.55 -1.60
N SER A 173 -7.68 1.21 -0.77
CA SER A 173 -8.64 2.23 -1.19
C SER A 173 -8.12 3.67 -1.04
N ALA A 174 -6.79 3.85 -0.90
CA ALA A 174 -6.20 5.18 -0.76
C ALA A 174 -6.67 6.13 -1.87
N ALA A 175 -6.98 7.38 -1.51
CA ALA A 175 -7.48 8.42 -2.41
C ALA A 175 -8.80 8.08 -3.16
N SER A 176 -9.49 6.99 -2.84
CA SER A 176 -10.69 6.51 -3.55
C SER A 176 -11.74 7.60 -3.84
N PRO A 177 -12.06 8.55 -2.92
CA PRO A 177 -13.02 9.61 -3.18
C PRO A 177 -12.67 10.56 -4.33
N PHE A 178 -11.42 10.58 -4.78
CA PHE A 178 -10.99 11.34 -5.95
C PHE A 178 -10.97 10.53 -7.24
N LEU A 179 -10.96 9.19 -7.14
CA LEU A 179 -10.67 8.31 -8.26
C LEU A 179 -11.91 7.54 -8.74
N TYR A 180 -12.73 7.06 -7.80
CA TYR A 180 -13.81 6.14 -8.10
C TYR A 180 -15.09 6.47 -7.33
N ARG A 181 -16.22 6.00 -7.86
CA ARG A 181 -17.49 5.99 -7.14
C ARG A 181 -17.52 4.89 -6.09
N PRO A 182 -18.41 4.95 -5.07
CA PRO A 182 -18.46 3.97 -3.97
C PRO A 182 -18.59 2.50 -4.43
N GLU A 183 -19.20 2.25 -5.58
CA GLU A 183 -19.41 0.90 -6.11
C GLU A 183 -18.08 0.15 -6.38
N VAL A 184 -16.95 0.85 -6.43
CA VAL A 184 -15.62 0.22 -6.57
C VAL A 184 -15.35 -0.77 -5.45
N PHE A 185 -15.79 -0.50 -4.23
CA PHE A 185 -15.58 -1.36 -3.08
C PHE A 185 -16.23 -2.74 -3.25
N SER A 186 -17.51 -2.78 -3.60
CA SER A 186 -18.23 -4.03 -3.83
C SER A 186 -17.70 -4.75 -5.08
N THR A 187 -17.46 -4.02 -6.15
CA THR A 187 -16.97 -4.57 -7.41
C THR A 187 -15.59 -5.24 -7.23
N VAL A 188 -14.64 -4.58 -6.57
CA VAL A 188 -13.31 -5.16 -6.37
C VAL A 188 -13.35 -6.31 -5.37
N ALA A 189 -14.16 -6.23 -4.31
CA ALA A 189 -14.36 -7.35 -3.38
C ALA A 189 -14.91 -8.60 -4.08
N GLU A 190 -15.84 -8.44 -5.04
CA GLU A 190 -16.37 -9.53 -5.83
C GLU A 190 -15.32 -10.11 -6.80
N LEU A 191 -14.63 -9.25 -7.54
CA LEU A 191 -13.69 -9.67 -8.59
C LEU A 191 -12.39 -10.26 -8.05
N ALA A 192 -11.73 -9.54 -7.14
CA ALA A 192 -10.45 -9.97 -6.59
C ALA A 192 -10.58 -10.92 -5.38
N GLY A 193 -11.69 -10.80 -4.67
CA GLY A 193 -12.00 -11.50 -3.42
C GLY A 193 -12.04 -10.53 -2.22
N ASP A 194 -13.00 -10.72 -1.34
CA ASP A 194 -13.25 -9.87 -0.18
C ASP A 194 -12.08 -9.81 0.82
N GLY A 195 -11.24 -10.83 0.85
CA GLY A 195 -10.00 -10.89 1.65
C GLY A 195 -8.81 -10.12 1.06
N LYS A 196 -8.99 -9.41 -0.05
CA LYS A 196 -7.91 -8.75 -0.80
C LYS A 196 -7.96 -7.22 -0.75
N VAL A 197 -8.97 -6.64 -0.15
CA VAL A 197 -9.18 -5.19 -0.13
C VAL A 197 -8.92 -4.64 1.26
N PHE A 198 -8.14 -3.56 1.33
CA PHE A 198 -7.86 -2.80 2.55
C PHE A 198 -8.49 -1.42 2.48
N PHE A 199 -9.08 -0.98 3.58
CA PHE A 199 -9.38 0.43 3.76
C PHE A 199 -8.08 1.22 3.92
N ALA A 200 -7.95 2.30 3.15
CA ALA A 200 -6.87 3.28 3.28
C ALA A 200 -7.39 4.69 2.99
N SER A 201 -6.78 5.68 3.60
CA SER A 201 -7.22 7.08 3.50
C SER A 201 -6.36 7.94 2.60
N ASP A 202 -5.07 7.64 2.48
CA ASP A 202 -4.07 8.54 1.89
C ASP A 202 -3.92 9.84 2.70
N TYR A 203 -4.04 9.72 4.04
CA TYR A 203 -3.80 10.85 4.94
C TYR A 203 -2.34 11.32 4.82
N PRO A 204 -2.03 12.62 4.73
CA PRO A 204 -2.90 13.78 4.98
C PRO A 204 -3.54 14.40 3.73
N LEU A 205 -3.59 13.71 2.59
CA LEU A 205 -4.24 14.23 1.38
C LEU A 205 -5.72 14.58 1.63
N MET A 206 -6.37 13.80 2.50
CA MET A 206 -7.72 14.09 3.00
C MET A 206 -7.86 13.60 4.45
N ASP A 207 -8.85 14.13 5.18
CA ASP A 207 -9.22 13.60 6.49
C ASP A 207 -9.79 12.19 6.37
N ILE A 208 -9.50 11.33 7.34
CA ILE A 208 -9.88 9.90 7.34
C ILE A 208 -11.40 9.72 7.25
N SER A 209 -12.20 10.65 7.74
CA SER A 209 -13.66 10.59 7.70
C SER A 209 -14.22 10.46 6.28
N ARG A 210 -13.64 11.19 5.32
CA ARG A 210 -14.15 11.24 3.94
C ARG A 210 -14.05 9.89 3.20
N PRO A 211 -12.90 9.19 3.13
CA PRO A 211 -12.84 7.87 2.53
C PRO A 211 -13.63 6.83 3.34
N LEU A 212 -13.75 6.98 4.67
CA LEU A 212 -14.54 6.10 5.49
C LEU A 212 -16.06 6.21 5.19
N GLU A 213 -16.55 7.43 4.99
CA GLU A 213 -17.93 7.66 4.54
C GLU A 213 -18.20 7.01 3.18
N GLN A 214 -17.26 7.14 2.24
CA GLN A 214 -17.38 6.48 0.94
C GLN A 214 -17.43 4.95 1.07
N ALA A 215 -16.54 4.35 1.87
CA ALA A 215 -16.52 2.91 2.09
C ALA A 215 -17.84 2.41 2.70
N ARG A 216 -18.37 3.10 3.70
CA ARG A 216 -19.66 2.78 4.34
C ARG A 216 -20.86 2.96 3.40
N SER A 217 -20.80 3.93 2.49
CA SER A 217 -21.85 4.16 1.49
C SER A 217 -21.87 3.14 0.36
N ALA A 218 -20.87 2.26 0.27
CA ALA A 218 -20.77 1.26 -0.80
C ALA A 218 -21.78 0.10 -0.69
N GLY A 219 -22.54 0.02 0.39
CA GLY A 219 -23.60 -1.00 0.56
C GLY A 219 -23.05 -2.42 0.68
N LEU A 220 -21.89 -2.60 1.27
CA LEU A 220 -21.27 -3.91 1.48
C LEU A 220 -22.08 -4.75 2.47
N ALA A 221 -22.03 -6.08 2.30
CA ALA A 221 -22.50 -6.98 3.36
C ALA A 221 -21.66 -6.78 4.63
N PRO A 222 -22.24 -6.88 5.84
CA PRO A 222 -21.54 -6.55 7.09
C PRO A 222 -20.23 -7.30 7.31
N ASP A 223 -20.16 -8.56 6.89
CA ASP A 223 -18.96 -9.39 7.00
C ASP A 223 -17.86 -8.95 6.01
N VAL A 224 -18.23 -8.50 4.82
CA VAL A 224 -17.30 -7.95 3.82
C VAL A 224 -16.79 -6.59 4.28
N GLU A 225 -17.67 -5.72 4.82
CA GLU A 225 -17.27 -4.43 5.38
C GLU A 225 -16.28 -4.60 6.54
N ALA A 226 -16.54 -5.50 7.47
CA ALA A 226 -15.64 -5.79 8.58
C ALA A 226 -14.27 -6.30 8.13
N LYS A 227 -14.23 -7.16 7.11
CA LYS A 227 -12.95 -7.60 6.50
C LYS A 227 -12.19 -6.42 5.90
N LEU A 228 -12.86 -5.59 5.10
CA LEU A 228 -12.28 -4.45 4.41
C LEU A 228 -11.76 -3.39 5.38
N LEU A 229 -12.53 -3.04 6.41
CA LEU A 229 -12.16 -1.99 7.36
C LEU A 229 -11.06 -2.42 8.35
N SER A 230 -10.95 -3.71 8.67
CA SER A 230 -9.96 -4.17 9.66
C SER A 230 -9.45 -5.59 9.45
N GLY A 231 -10.31 -6.58 9.21
CA GLY A 231 -9.96 -7.99 9.26
C GLY A 231 -8.85 -8.40 8.29
N ASN A 232 -8.84 -7.85 7.09
CA ASN A 232 -7.84 -8.16 6.07
C ASN A 232 -6.46 -7.60 6.45
N ALA A 233 -6.40 -6.36 6.93
CA ALA A 233 -5.16 -5.74 7.39
C ALA A 233 -4.62 -6.47 8.64
N ALA A 234 -5.48 -6.75 9.61
CA ALA A 234 -5.10 -7.50 10.81
C ALA A 234 -4.50 -8.87 10.47
N LYS A 235 -5.07 -9.58 9.49
CA LYS A 235 -4.55 -10.86 9.03
C LYS A 235 -3.19 -10.74 8.33
N LEU A 236 -3.02 -9.79 7.41
CA LEU A 236 -1.76 -9.63 6.67
C LEU A 236 -0.64 -9.16 7.59
N PHE A 237 -0.89 -8.19 8.45
CA PHE A 237 0.12 -7.59 9.33
C PHE A 237 0.28 -8.32 10.67
N ARG A 238 -0.50 -9.39 10.93
CA ARG A 238 -0.46 -10.20 12.16
C ARG A 238 -0.70 -9.36 13.42
N LEU A 239 -1.72 -8.47 13.36
CA LEU A 239 -2.11 -7.55 14.43
C LEU A 239 -3.07 -8.18 15.45
#